data_8baf6f6aa65a9951ab1f0f808dfddfd7
#
_entry.id   8baf6f6aa65a9951ab1f0f808dfddfd7
#
_cell.length_a   1.000
_cell.length_b   1.000
_cell.length_c   1.000
_cell.angle_alpha   90.00
_cell.angle_beta   90.00
_cell.angle_gamma   90.00
#
_symmetry.space_group_name_H-M   'P 1'
#
loop_
_entity.id
_entity.type
_entity.pdbx_description
1 polymer ?
#
loop_
_entity_poly.entity_id
_entity_poly.type
_entity_poly.pdbx_seq_one_letter_code
_entity_poly.pdbx_strand_id
1 'polypeptide(L)'
;MTRPAVVLLALVIGWPTLGLAQGDCFPGPQSNEAKAMAIFAVPLAFSRGNAPDLFPGFKAGLELAYLPKVSDALATPTVCRPGKGPEHTNLLFALPRPRFGMPLPLGLTLQASWIPPLRVNGVKANLFGLSLEKAFGRPGGLVAAVRAHATFGSIHAPITCDDAALEDASSECFGGTRSDDRISPNIMGLDLAMGGSLAGGRLRPYGGAGYNRLKPRFQVNFTNQFGETDRRRVTVDLDRLVLFGGATWQLTERLGLTGELYASPTDAVTGRLIMRTAVGP
;
A
#
# COMPACT_ATOMS: atom_id res chain seq x y z
N MET A 1 8.54 83.83 3.92
CA MET A 1 7.85 82.93 4.84
C MET A 1 7.39 81.73 4.03
N THR A 2 8.17 80.72 3.94
CA THR A 2 7.92 79.48 3.19
C THR A 2 7.56 78.37 4.19
N ARG A 3 6.33 77.80 4.06
CA ARG A 3 5.85 76.69 4.88
C ARG A 3 6.35 75.38 4.25
N PRO A 4 6.89 74.44 5.04
CA PRO A 4 7.25 73.12 4.54
C PRO A 4 6.00 72.23 4.49
N ALA A 5 5.77 71.59 3.31
CA ALA A 5 4.77 70.53 3.16
C ALA A 5 5.30 69.24 3.77
N VAL A 6 4.59 68.72 4.75
CA VAL A 6 4.83 67.40 5.35
C VAL A 6 4.14 66.37 4.47
N VAL A 7 4.92 65.56 3.76
CA VAL A 7 4.43 64.39 3.02
C VAL A 7 4.36 63.20 4.00
N LEU A 8 3.14 62.81 4.36
CA LEU A 8 2.84 61.59 5.13
C LEU A 8 2.94 60.40 4.19
N LEU A 9 4.03 59.63 4.31
CA LEU A 9 4.21 58.34 3.65
C LEU A 9 3.42 57.31 4.46
N ALA A 10 2.27 56.90 3.98
CA ALA A 10 1.49 55.79 4.56
C ALA A 10 2.18 54.46 4.18
N LEU A 11 2.93 53.86 5.10
CA LEU A 11 3.41 52.49 5.01
C LEU A 11 2.21 51.53 5.12
N VAL A 12 1.76 51.02 3.99
CA VAL A 12 0.84 49.86 3.95
C VAL A 12 1.67 48.65 4.32
N ILE A 13 1.67 48.29 5.59
CA ILE A 13 2.18 47.00 6.07
C ILE A 13 1.15 45.95 5.63
N GLY A 14 1.41 45.30 4.50
CA GLY A 14 0.74 44.11 4.09
C GLY A 14 1.00 43.03 5.16
N TRP A 15 0.01 42.71 5.98
CA TRP A 15 0.07 41.55 6.85
C TRP A 15 0.19 40.30 5.96
N PRO A 16 1.23 39.46 6.17
CA PRO A 16 1.24 38.18 5.53
C PRO A 16 -0.01 37.43 6.04
N THR A 17 -0.91 37.08 5.14
CA THR A 17 -1.95 36.11 5.43
C THR A 17 -1.21 34.85 5.89
N LEU A 18 -1.24 34.59 7.20
CA LEU A 18 -0.81 33.31 7.77
C LEU A 18 -1.70 32.24 7.11
N GLY A 19 -1.23 31.66 6.03
CA GLY A 19 -1.80 30.45 5.48
C GLY A 19 -1.82 29.46 6.64
N LEU A 20 -3.02 29.14 7.11
CA LEU A 20 -3.24 28.12 8.14
C LEU A 20 -2.51 26.88 7.62
N ALA A 21 -1.43 26.49 8.30
CA ALA A 21 -0.77 25.22 8.05
C ALA A 21 -1.87 24.15 8.20
N GLN A 22 -2.27 23.54 7.08
CA GLN A 22 -3.32 22.53 7.08
C GLN A 22 -2.77 21.36 7.91
N GLY A 23 -3.28 21.21 9.15
CA GLY A 23 -2.74 20.32 10.15
C GLY A 23 -2.86 18.84 9.74
N ASP A 24 -1.97 18.02 10.29
CA ASP A 24 -2.08 16.57 10.21
C ASP A 24 -3.33 16.12 11.01
N CYS A 25 -4.11 15.20 10.44
CA CYS A 25 -5.25 14.58 11.09
C CYS A 25 -4.88 13.15 11.51
N PHE A 26 -5.23 12.79 12.74
CA PHE A 26 -4.97 11.48 13.33
C PHE A 26 -6.30 10.83 13.73
N PRO A 27 -7.03 10.22 12.78
CA PRO A 27 -8.30 9.58 13.06
C PRO A 27 -8.09 8.32 13.90
N GLY A 28 -9.04 8.05 14.79
CA GLY A 28 -9.01 6.83 15.60
C GLY A 28 -9.10 5.56 14.75
N PRO A 29 -8.65 4.40 15.27
CA PRO A 29 -8.55 3.15 14.49
C PRO A 29 -9.90 2.59 14.03
N GLN A 30 -11.02 3.08 14.54
CA GLN A 30 -12.37 2.69 14.16
C GLN A 30 -13.04 3.65 13.18
N SER A 31 -12.40 4.77 12.83
CA SER A 31 -12.91 5.72 11.83
C SER A 31 -12.96 5.12 10.43
N ASN A 32 -13.77 5.70 9.56
CA ASN A 32 -13.85 5.26 8.16
C ASN A 32 -12.51 5.43 7.45
N GLU A 33 -11.80 6.53 7.71
CA GLU A 33 -10.47 6.80 7.17
C GLU A 33 -9.48 5.70 7.54
N ALA A 34 -9.44 5.31 8.81
CA ALA A 34 -8.53 4.27 9.28
C ALA A 34 -8.86 2.91 8.66
N LYS A 35 -10.14 2.54 8.58
CA LYS A 35 -10.60 1.29 7.96
C LYS A 35 -10.32 1.27 6.46
N ALA A 36 -10.64 2.35 5.74
CA ALA A 36 -10.33 2.47 4.31
C ALA A 36 -8.83 2.33 4.04
N MET A 37 -7.99 3.02 4.82
CA MET A 37 -6.53 2.93 4.70
C MET A 37 -6.00 1.53 5.04
N ALA A 38 -6.62 0.80 5.97
CA ALA A 38 -6.28 -0.59 6.27
C ALA A 38 -6.63 -1.53 5.11
N ILE A 39 -7.82 -1.37 4.50
CA ILE A 39 -8.26 -2.14 3.32
C ILE A 39 -7.26 -1.95 2.16
N PHE A 40 -6.73 -0.75 1.96
CA PHE A 40 -5.68 -0.49 0.98
C PHE A 40 -4.33 -1.09 1.36
N ALA A 41 -3.93 -1.02 2.63
CA ALA A 41 -2.62 -1.48 3.07
C ALA A 41 -2.48 -3.00 3.04
N VAL A 42 -3.53 -3.76 3.38
CA VAL A 42 -3.49 -5.23 3.46
C VAL A 42 -3.02 -5.88 2.15
N PRO A 43 -3.58 -5.59 0.96
CA PRO A 43 -3.09 -6.17 -0.30
C PRO A 43 -1.69 -5.69 -0.69
N LEU A 44 -1.23 -4.55 -0.17
CA LEU A 44 0.11 -4.02 -0.44
C LEU A 44 1.19 -4.65 0.45
N ALA A 45 0.82 -5.33 1.54
CA ALA A 45 1.77 -6.05 2.38
C ALA A 45 2.56 -7.05 1.55
N PHE A 46 3.88 -7.12 1.79
CA PHE A 46 4.74 -8.04 1.04
C PHE A 46 4.54 -9.46 1.56
N SER A 47 3.66 -10.21 0.91
CA SER A 47 3.33 -11.58 1.27
C SER A 47 4.47 -12.55 0.98
N ARG A 48 4.32 -13.76 1.49
CA ARG A 48 5.26 -14.85 1.27
C ARG A 48 5.26 -15.32 -0.18
N GLY A 49 4.10 -15.67 -0.71
CA GLY A 49 3.86 -16.09 -2.09
C GLY A 49 4.50 -17.41 -2.48
N ASN A 50 4.99 -18.23 -1.55
CA ASN A 50 5.46 -19.60 -1.75
C ASN A 50 5.54 -20.36 -0.43
N ALA A 51 5.53 -21.69 -0.53
CA ALA A 51 5.85 -22.55 0.61
C ALA A 51 7.28 -22.29 1.12
N PRO A 52 7.54 -22.44 2.43
CA PRO A 52 8.89 -22.42 3.00
C PRO A 52 9.85 -23.36 2.28
N ASP A 53 11.09 -22.94 2.10
CA ASP A 53 12.11 -23.69 1.34
C ASP A 53 13.42 -23.73 2.11
N LEU A 54 13.93 -24.95 2.37
CA LEU A 54 15.21 -25.16 3.07
C LEU A 54 16.42 -24.85 2.17
N PHE A 55 16.26 -25.02 0.86
CA PHE A 55 17.30 -24.82 -0.15
C PHE A 55 16.84 -23.76 -1.17
N PRO A 56 16.81 -22.49 -0.76
CA PRO A 56 16.37 -21.44 -1.67
C PRO A 56 17.39 -21.28 -2.81
N GLY A 57 16.88 -21.20 -4.05
CA GLY A 57 17.65 -20.79 -5.22
C GLY A 57 17.31 -19.34 -5.60
N PHE A 58 18.03 -18.83 -6.61
CA PHE A 58 17.64 -17.56 -7.25
C PHE A 58 16.32 -17.74 -7.97
N LYS A 59 15.39 -16.81 -7.75
CA LYS A 59 14.05 -16.85 -8.33
C LYS A 59 13.67 -15.46 -8.81
N ALA A 60 13.03 -15.40 -9.97
CA ALA A 60 12.33 -14.23 -10.46
C ALA A 60 10.85 -14.56 -10.63
N GLY A 61 9.98 -13.57 -10.52
CA GLY A 61 8.54 -13.83 -10.68
C GLY A 61 7.72 -12.56 -10.82
N LEU A 62 6.45 -12.80 -11.10
CA LEU A 62 5.42 -11.77 -11.18
C LEU A 62 4.27 -12.15 -10.23
N GLU A 63 3.91 -11.26 -9.36
CA GLU A 63 2.72 -11.34 -8.50
C GLU A 63 1.62 -10.47 -9.08
N LEU A 64 0.40 -10.95 -9.04
CA LEU A 64 -0.82 -10.18 -9.25
C LEU A 64 -1.64 -10.24 -7.95
N ALA A 65 -1.74 -9.12 -7.26
CA ALA A 65 -2.52 -8.99 -6.03
C ALA A 65 -3.88 -8.35 -6.33
N TYR A 66 -4.97 -9.00 -5.91
CA TYR A 66 -6.32 -8.44 -5.97
C TYR A 66 -6.47 -7.31 -4.95
N LEU A 67 -7.09 -6.21 -5.35
CA LEU A 67 -7.41 -5.06 -4.50
C LEU A 67 -8.91 -5.10 -4.15
N PRO A 68 -9.28 -5.33 -2.88
CA PRO A 68 -10.66 -5.30 -2.45
C PRO A 68 -11.28 -3.92 -2.66
N LYS A 69 -12.56 -3.89 -3.03
CA LYS A 69 -13.29 -2.63 -3.14
C LYS A 69 -13.58 -2.05 -1.75
N VAL A 70 -13.37 -0.75 -1.62
CA VAL A 70 -13.84 0.03 -0.48
C VAL A 70 -15.28 0.44 -0.77
N SER A 71 -16.21 0.21 0.16
CA SER A 71 -17.60 0.65 0.02
C SER A 71 -17.70 2.17 0.17
N ASP A 72 -18.71 2.79 -0.45
CA ASP A 72 -18.92 4.25 -0.36
C ASP A 72 -19.06 4.72 1.09
N ALA A 73 -19.71 3.91 1.93
CA ALA A 73 -19.81 4.20 3.36
C ALA A 73 -18.45 4.31 4.07
N LEU A 74 -17.48 3.46 3.71
CA LEU A 74 -16.11 3.51 4.25
C LEU A 74 -15.23 4.53 3.52
N ALA A 75 -15.52 4.81 2.25
CA ALA A 75 -14.83 5.85 1.47
C ALA A 75 -15.25 7.28 1.90
N THR A 76 -16.36 7.42 2.64
CA THR A 76 -16.83 8.72 3.16
C THR A 76 -16.07 9.08 4.44
N PRO A 77 -15.27 10.17 4.43
CA PRO A 77 -14.53 10.60 5.61
C PRO A 77 -15.46 11.05 6.75
N THR A 78 -15.13 10.67 7.98
CA THR A 78 -15.95 10.98 9.16
C THR A 78 -15.28 11.93 10.15
N VAL A 79 -13.95 11.92 10.21
CA VAL A 79 -13.17 12.67 11.21
C VAL A 79 -12.35 13.77 10.56
N CYS A 80 -11.56 13.41 9.55
CA CYS A 80 -10.59 14.34 8.98
C CYS A 80 -11.20 15.33 7.98
N ARG A 81 -12.31 14.95 7.35
CA ARG A 81 -13.05 15.77 6.38
C ARG A 81 -14.55 15.53 6.51
N PRO A 82 -15.16 15.86 7.66
CA PRO A 82 -16.58 15.62 7.89
C PRO A 82 -17.43 16.41 6.91
N GLY A 83 -18.51 15.79 6.43
CA GLY A 83 -19.43 16.40 5.46
C GLY A 83 -19.03 16.26 3.98
N LYS A 84 -17.86 15.67 3.70
CA LYS A 84 -17.50 15.30 2.34
C LYS A 84 -18.21 14.02 1.89
N GLY A 85 -18.51 13.92 0.60
CA GLY A 85 -18.97 12.69 -0.04
C GLY A 85 -17.88 11.58 -0.07
N PRO A 86 -18.22 10.40 -0.62
CA PRO A 86 -17.27 9.29 -0.72
C PRO A 86 -16.08 9.65 -1.63
N GLU A 87 -14.89 9.25 -1.21
CA GLU A 87 -13.65 9.40 -1.98
C GLU A 87 -13.61 8.37 -3.13
N HIS A 88 -13.02 8.75 -4.27
CA HIS A 88 -12.87 7.85 -5.43
C HIS A 88 -11.73 6.84 -5.22
N THR A 89 -12.02 5.77 -4.49
CA THR A 89 -10.98 4.83 -3.99
C THR A 89 -10.78 3.60 -4.88
N ASN A 90 -11.74 3.23 -5.73
CA ASN A 90 -11.77 1.97 -6.47
C ASN A 90 -11.16 2.10 -7.88
N LEU A 91 -9.94 2.61 -7.99
CA LEU A 91 -9.26 2.94 -9.26
C LEU A 91 -8.64 1.73 -9.97
N LEU A 92 -8.19 0.74 -9.22
CA LEU A 92 -7.57 -0.48 -9.71
C LEU A 92 -8.17 -1.70 -9.03
N PHE A 93 -8.38 -2.78 -9.76
CA PHE A 93 -8.85 -4.06 -9.21
C PHE A 93 -7.71 -5.02 -8.87
N ALA A 94 -6.52 -4.81 -9.45
CA ALA A 94 -5.34 -5.65 -9.21
C ALA A 94 -4.05 -4.85 -9.41
N LEU A 95 -2.99 -5.29 -8.74
CA LEU A 95 -1.69 -4.66 -8.76
C LEU A 95 -0.61 -5.68 -9.17
N PRO A 96 0.03 -5.52 -10.34
CA PRO A 96 1.15 -6.36 -10.74
C PRO A 96 2.43 -5.94 -9.97
N ARG A 97 3.20 -6.94 -9.53
CA ARG A 97 4.42 -6.72 -8.74
C ARG A 97 5.52 -7.69 -9.17
N PRO A 98 6.57 -7.25 -9.86
CA PRO A 98 7.79 -8.04 -10.05
C PRO A 98 8.43 -8.41 -8.71
N ARG A 99 8.91 -9.65 -8.60
CA ARG A 99 9.53 -10.21 -7.40
C ARG A 99 10.83 -10.90 -7.74
N PHE A 100 11.80 -10.77 -6.84
CA PHE A 100 13.10 -11.42 -6.93
C PHE A 100 13.42 -12.07 -5.59
N GLY A 101 14.03 -13.24 -5.64
CA GLY A 101 14.48 -13.97 -4.46
C GLY A 101 15.89 -14.46 -4.65
N MET A 102 16.69 -14.36 -3.61
CA MET A 102 18.08 -14.82 -3.60
C MET A 102 18.42 -15.53 -2.30
N PRO A 103 19.19 -16.62 -2.36
CA PRO A 103 19.76 -17.23 -1.18
C PRO A 103 20.86 -16.33 -0.60
N LEU A 104 20.94 -16.31 0.71
CA LEU A 104 22.00 -15.68 1.47
C LEU A 104 22.75 -16.72 2.31
N PRO A 105 23.96 -16.41 2.82
CA PRO A 105 24.65 -17.24 3.80
C PRO A 105 23.76 -17.59 5.00
N LEU A 106 24.10 -18.62 5.73
CA LEU A 106 23.38 -19.14 6.90
C LEU A 106 21.98 -19.68 6.59
N GLY A 107 21.67 -19.99 5.31
CA GLY A 107 20.36 -20.49 4.87
C GLY A 107 19.24 -19.46 5.01
N LEU A 108 19.56 -18.18 4.90
CA LEU A 108 18.61 -17.09 4.81
C LEU A 108 18.13 -16.92 3.36
N THR A 109 16.96 -16.37 3.18
CA THR A 109 16.40 -15.96 1.88
C THR A 109 16.05 -14.50 1.92
N LEU A 110 16.63 -13.71 1.03
CA LEU A 110 16.21 -12.34 0.77
C LEU A 110 15.22 -12.35 -0.40
N GLN A 111 14.10 -11.66 -0.23
CA GLN A 111 13.19 -11.37 -1.33
C GLN A 111 12.99 -9.87 -1.46
N ALA A 112 12.91 -9.41 -2.69
CA ALA A 112 12.65 -8.02 -3.04
C ALA A 112 11.53 -7.94 -4.08
N SER A 113 10.81 -6.83 -4.09
CA SER A 113 9.86 -6.48 -5.13
C SER A 113 9.92 -4.99 -5.40
N TRP A 114 9.57 -4.61 -6.63
CA TRP A 114 9.47 -3.21 -7.00
C TRP A 114 8.36 -3.02 -8.02
N ILE A 115 7.46 -2.09 -7.74
CA ILE A 115 6.46 -1.61 -8.68
C ILE A 115 7.00 -0.31 -9.24
N PRO A 116 7.40 -0.29 -10.53
CA PRO A 116 7.96 0.91 -11.15
C PRO A 116 6.88 2.00 -11.30
N PRO A 117 7.28 3.29 -11.33
CA PRO A 117 6.35 4.43 -11.34
C PRO A 117 5.68 4.64 -12.72
N LEU A 118 5.05 3.60 -13.25
CA LEU A 118 4.23 3.67 -14.45
C LEU A 118 2.83 4.18 -14.08
N ARG A 119 2.23 5.01 -14.95
CA ARG A 119 0.87 5.51 -14.75
C ARG A 119 -0.13 4.63 -15.50
N VAL A 120 -1.10 4.08 -14.77
CA VAL A 120 -2.19 3.25 -15.32
C VAL A 120 -3.51 3.78 -14.74
N ASN A 121 -4.46 4.13 -15.57
CA ASN A 121 -5.76 4.68 -15.18
C ASN A 121 -5.66 5.85 -14.18
N GLY A 122 -4.69 6.74 -14.37
CA GLY A 122 -4.44 7.86 -13.46
C GLY A 122 -3.65 7.51 -12.21
N VAL A 123 -3.45 6.23 -11.90
CA VAL A 123 -2.70 5.75 -10.73
C VAL A 123 -1.23 5.56 -11.10
N LYS A 124 -0.32 6.09 -10.29
CA LYS A 124 1.13 5.93 -10.40
C LYS A 124 1.66 5.35 -9.10
N ALA A 125 2.08 4.09 -9.10
CA ALA A 125 2.65 3.42 -7.93
C ALA A 125 4.18 3.37 -8.04
N ASN A 126 4.87 3.66 -6.94
CA ASN A 126 6.31 3.43 -6.78
C ASN A 126 6.50 2.78 -5.41
N LEU A 127 6.45 1.44 -5.39
CA LEU A 127 6.46 0.67 -4.16
C LEU A 127 7.61 -0.33 -4.16
N PHE A 128 8.26 -0.44 -3.02
CA PHE A 128 9.29 -1.42 -2.74
C PHE A 128 8.81 -2.38 -1.65
N GLY A 129 9.06 -3.66 -1.83
CA GLY A 129 8.86 -4.69 -0.81
C GLY A 129 10.17 -5.41 -0.57
N LEU A 130 10.48 -5.68 0.69
CA LEU A 130 11.63 -6.46 1.12
C LEU A 130 11.20 -7.50 2.14
N SER A 131 11.83 -8.67 2.14
CA SER A 131 11.70 -9.62 3.23
C SER A 131 12.95 -10.45 3.43
N LEU A 132 13.18 -10.83 4.67
CA LEU A 132 14.23 -11.76 5.09
C LEU A 132 13.58 -12.95 5.79
N GLU A 133 13.92 -14.14 5.35
CA GLU A 133 13.33 -15.39 5.81
C GLU A 133 14.39 -16.37 6.27
N LYS A 134 14.08 -17.13 7.32
CA LYS A 134 14.83 -18.33 7.75
C LYS A 134 13.88 -19.52 7.80
N ALA A 135 14.20 -20.57 7.07
CA ALA A 135 13.47 -21.82 7.09
C ALA A 135 14.17 -22.87 7.99
N PHE A 136 13.35 -23.73 8.60
CA PHE A 136 13.75 -24.79 9.51
C PHE A 136 12.99 -26.08 9.19
N GLY A 137 13.59 -27.21 9.31
CA GLY A 137 12.92 -28.49 9.07
C GLY A 137 13.85 -29.56 8.54
N ARG A 138 13.25 -30.58 7.91
CA ARG A 138 13.98 -31.67 7.27
C ARG A 138 13.58 -31.78 5.80
N PRO A 139 14.50 -32.14 4.89
CA PRO A 139 14.18 -32.40 3.50
C PRO A 139 13.08 -33.46 3.37
N GLY A 140 12.08 -33.21 2.52
CA GLY A 140 10.94 -34.09 2.32
C GLY A 140 9.86 -34.09 3.41
N GLY A 141 10.09 -33.41 4.53
CA GLY A 141 9.14 -33.26 5.64
C GLY A 141 8.45 -31.91 5.69
N LEU A 142 7.87 -31.63 6.85
CA LEU A 142 7.31 -30.34 7.16
C LEU A 142 8.42 -29.30 7.35
N VAL A 143 8.28 -28.15 6.73
CA VAL A 143 9.21 -27.02 6.83
C VAL A 143 8.48 -25.84 7.46
N ALA A 144 9.06 -25.30 8.53
CA ALA A 144 8.61 -24.06 9.16
C ALA A 144 9.53 -22.91 8.72
N ALA A 145 9.04 -21.69 8.77
CA ALA A 145 9.87 -20.50 8.54
C ALA A 145 9.37 -19.30 9.32
N VAL A 146 10.34 -18.48 9.73
CA VAL A 146 10.13 -17.12 10.27
C VAL A 146 10.53 -16.13 9.21
N ARG A 147 9.73 -15.08 9.02
CA ARG A 147 10.01 -14.03 8.03
C ARG A 147 9.71 -12.66 8.60
N ALA A 148 10.65 -11.73 8.44
CA ALA A 148 10.42 -10.30 8.57
C ALA A 148 10.20 -9.69 7.20
N HIS A 149 9.29 -8.71 7.09
CA HIS A 149 9.04 -8.05 5.81
C HIS A 149 8.65 -6.58 5.99
N ALA A 150 8.85 -5.80 4.92
CA ALA A 150 8.44 -4.40 4.86
C ALA A 150 7.94 -4.04 3.46
N THR A 151 7.00 -3.07 3.39
CA THR A 151 6.58 -2.41 2.15
C THR A 151 6.58 -0.91 2.39
N PHE A 152 7.23 -0.17 1.49
CA PHE A 152 7.35 1.29 1.55
C PHE A 152 7.30 1.91 0.16
N GLY A 153 7.15 3.24 0.10
CA GLY A 153 7.01 3.99 -1.14
C GLY A 153 5.73 4.80 -1.19
N SER A 154 5.22 5.06 -2.39
CA SER A 154 4.00 5.85 -2.56
C SER A 154 3.18 5.44 -3.77
N ILE A 155 1.88 5.69 -3.67
CA ILE A 155 0.92 5.63 -4.77
C ILE A 155 0.35 7.03 -4.93
N HIS A 156 0.29 7.52 -6.16
CA HIS A 156 -0.35 8.77 -6.54
C HIS A 156 -1.60 8.47 -7.35
N ALA A 157 -2.73 9.08 -7.00
CA ALA A 157 -4.01 8.82 -7.65
C ALA A 157 -5.00 9.97 -7.41
N PRO A 158 -5.99 10.18 -8.29
CA PRO A 158 -7.05 11.18 -8.13
C PRO A 158 -8.17 10.63 -7.24
N ILE A 159 -7.92 10.56 -5.93
CA ILE A 159 -8.85 9.99 -4.95
C ILE A 159 -9.84 11.03 -4.46
N THR A 160 -9.34 12.23 -4.14
CA THR A 160 -10.15 13.33 -3.59
C THR A 160 -10.98 14.03 -4.64
N CYS A 161 -10.38 14.35 -5.79
CA CYS A 161 -10.98 15.07 -6.90
C CYS A 161 -10.70 14.33 -8.22
N ASP A 162 -11.66 13.55 -8.66
CA ASP A 162 -11.67 12.95 -9.99
C ASP A 162 -12.37 13.86 -11.02
N ASP A 163 -12.46 13.42 -12.27
CA ASP A 163 -13.05 14.21 -13.34
C ASP A 163 -14.54 14.49 -13.09
N ALA A 164 -15.29 13.57 -12.49
CA ALA A 164 -16.70 13.76 -12.16
C ALA A 164 -16.89 14.78 -11.04
N ALA A 165 -16.03 14.76 -10.02
CA ALA A 165 -16.07 15.71 -8.92
C ALA A 165 -15.74 17.16 -9.35
N LEU A 166 -14.99 17.36 -10.45
CA LEU A 166 -14.68 18.68 -11.00
C LEU A 166 -15.90 19.33 -11.68
N GLU A 167 -16.87 18.53 -12.15
CA GLU A 167 -18.07 18.97 -12.83
C GLU A 167 -19.27 19.10 -11.86
N ASP A 168 -19.20 18.53 -10.67
CA ASP A 168 -20.26 18.58 -9.66
C ASP A 168 -20.19 19.87 -8.85
N ALA A 169 -21.16 20.78 -9.05
CA ALA A 169 -21.24 22.05 -8.35
C ALA A 169 -21.39 21.93 -6.81
N SER A 170 -21.77 20.76 -6.28
CA SER A 170 -21.85 20.49 -4.85
C SER A 170 -20.52 19.99 -4.26
N SER A 171 -19.56 19.65 -5.11
CA SER A 171 -18.24 19.16 -4.71
C SER A 171 -17.29 20.32 -4.35
N GLU A 172 -16.44 20.11 -3.34
CA GLU A 172 -15.32 21.01 -3.04
C GLU A 172 -14.30 21.11 -4.18
N CYS A 173 -14.33 20.15 -5.12
CA CYS A 173 -13.46 20.06 -6.29
C CYS A 173 -13.97 20.89 -7.47
N PHE A 174 -15.20 21.37 -7.43
CA PHE A 174 -15.85 22.09 -8.55
C PHE A 174 -14.97 23.20 -9.11
N GLY A 175 -14.77 23.19 -10.42
CA GLY A 175 -13.95 24.18 -11.11
C GLY A 175 -12.48 24.22 -10.72
N GLY A 176 -12.01 23.29 -9.89
CA GLY A 176 -10.62 23.16 -9.45
C GLY A 176 -9.78 22.29 -10.37
N THR A 177 -8.73 21.66 -9.78
CA THR A 177 -7.85 20.74 -10.49
C THR A 177 -8.09 19.29 -10.06
N ARG A 178 -7.89 18.35 -10.98
CA ARG A 178 -7.82 16.92 -10.63
C ARG A 178 -6.73 16.68 -9.59
N SER A 179 -7.03 15.89 -8.56
CA SER A 179 -6.08 15.64 -7.49
C SER A 179 -4.95 14.71 -7.92
N ASP A 180 -3.79 14.87 -7.28
CA ASP A 180 -2.66 13.94 -7.33
C ASP A 180 -2.33 13.52 -5.88
N ASP A 181 -3.33 12.90 -5.24
CA ASP A 181 -3.24 12.48 -3.84
C ASP A 181 -2.19 11.41 -3.67
N ARG A 182 -1.54 11.39 -2.51
CA ARG A 182 -0.46 10.46 -2.21
C ARG A 182 -0.82 9.53 -1.08
N ILE A 183 -0.74 8.22 -1.32
CA ILE A 183 -0.81 7.18 -0.29
C ILE A 183 0.57 6.57 -0.10
N SER A 184 1.04 6.49 1.15
CA SER A 184 2.26 5.76 1.54
C SER A 184 1.86 4.63 2.49
N PRO A 185 2.02 3.35 2.13
CA PRO A 185 1.51 2.23 2.93
C PRO A 185 2.29 2.01 4.23
N ASN A 186 3.62 2.14 4.22
CA ASN A 186 4.53 2.00 5.37
C ASN A 186 4.19 0.80 6.26
N ILE A 187 4.39 -0.40 5.72
CA ILE A 187 4.04 -1.66 6.37
C ILE A 187 5.31 -2.35 6.85
N MET A 188 5.31 -2.85 8.07
CA MET A 188 6.32 -3.77 8.60
C MET A 188 5.62 -4.96 9.24
N GLY A 189 6.20 -6.16 9.13
CA GLY A 189 5.60 -7.33 9.73
C GLY A 189 6.58 -8.46 10.00
N LEU A 190 6.09 -9.36 10.85
CA LEU A 190 6.71 -10.65 11.14
C LEU A 190 5.68 -11.74 10.90
N ASP A 191 6.07 -12.84 10.27
CA ASP A 191 5.21 -13.99 10.10
C ASP A 191 5.90 -15.31 10.34
N LEU A 192 5.09 -16.28 10.74
CA LEU A 192 5.41 -17.69 10.88
C LEU A 192 4.63 -18.45 9.83
N ALA A 193 5.25 -19.37 9.15
CA ALA A 193 4.62 -20.25 8.20
C ALA A 193 5.08 -21.68 8.34
N MET A 194 4.23 -22.61 7.94
CA MET A 194 4.53 -24.01 7.78
C MET A 194 4.07 -24.46 6.40
N GLY A 195 4.80 -25.39 5.81
CA GLY A 195 4.46 -25.97 4.51
C GLY A 195 5.12 -27.31 4.33
N GLY A 196 4.66 -28.04 3.35
CA GLY A 196 5.18 -29.36 3.02
C GLY A 196 5.08 -29.66 1.54
N SER A 197 5.55 -30.83 1.14
CA SER A 197 5.48 -31.32 -0.24
C SER A 197 4.51 -32.46 -0.35
N LEU A 198 3.62 -32.42 -1.32
CA LEU A 198 2.67 -33.44 -1.69
C LEU A 198 2.87 -33.84 -3.17
N ALA A 199 2.27 -34.97 -3.58
CA ALA A 199 2.29 -35.44 -4.95
C ALA A 199 3.70 -35.49 -5.59
N GLY A 200 4.66 -36.05 -4.85
CA GLY A 200 6.03 -36.15 -5.33
C GLY A 200 6.77 -34.80 -5.49
N GLY A 201 6.37 -33.80 -4.71
CA GLY A 201 6.96 -32.44 -4.74
C GLY A 201 6.27 -31.47 -5.69
N ARG A 202 5.29 -31.95 -6.50
CA ARG A 202 4.60 -31.07 -7.46
C ARG A 202 3.65 -30.06 -6.81
N LEU A 203 3.06 -30.40 -5.66
CA LEU A 203 2.18 -29.52 -4.90
C LEU A 203 2.79 -29.21 -3.54
N ARG A 204 2.94 -27.93 -3.21
CA ARG A 204 3.53 -27.48 -1.95
C ARG A 204 2.55 -26.53 -1.24
N PRO A 205 1.59 -27.09 -0.46
CA PRO A 205 0.70 -26.28 0.37
C PRO A 205 1.47 -25.64 1.52
N TYR A 206 0.97 -24.49 1.97
CA TYR A 206 1.49 -23.79 3.14
C TYR A 206 0.41 -22.92 3.78
N GLY A 207 0.65 -22.55 5.02
CA GLY A 207 -0.18 -21.61 5.75
C GLY A 207 0.60 -21.00 6.89
N GLY A 208 0.05 -19.93 7.45
CA GLY A 208 0.70 -19.24 8.53
C GLY A 208 -0.10 -18.07 9.07
N ALA A 209 0.50 -17.45 10.07
CA ALA A 209 -0.01 -16.26 10.72
C ALA A 209 1.12 -15.25 10.93
N GLY A 210 0.77 -14.01 11.06
CA GLY A 210 1.73 -12.95 11.27
C GLY A 210 1.11 -11.73 11.95
N TYR A 211 1.97 -10.77 12.19
CA TYR A 211 1.62 -9.49 12.77
C TYR A 211 2.18 -8.37 11.88
N ASN A 212 1.31 -7.45 11.50
CA ASN A 212 1.68 -6.28 10.72
C ASN A 212 1.46 -5.01 11.52
N ARG A 213 2.44 -4.16 11.54
CA ARG A 213 2.31 -2.76 11.91
C ARG A 213 2.12 -1.94 10.64
N LEU A 214 0.94 -1.35 10.50
CA LEU A 214 0.55 -0.52 9.37
C LEU A 214 0.60 0.94 9.80
N LYS A 215 1.38 1.75 9.10
CA LYS A 215 1.46 3.20 9.31
C LYS A 215 1.12 3.95 8.01
N PRO A 216 -0.06 3.68 7.43
CA PRO A 216 -0.43 4.32 6.19
C PRO A 216 -0.60 5.83 6.38
N ARG A 217 -0.20 6.58 5.36
CA ARG A 217 -0.36 8.03 5.29
C ARG A 217 -1.05 8.38 3.98
N PHE A 218 -2.06 9.19 4.08
CA PHE A 218 -2.76 9.77 2.95
C PHE A 218 -2.53 11.28 2.96
N GLN A 219 -2.13 11.85 1.84
CA GLN A 219 -1.99 13.28 1.65
C GLN A 219 -2.85 13.72 0.49
N VAL A 220 -3.77 14.62 0.77
CA VAL A 220 -4.57 15.33 -0.23
C VAL A 220 -3.67 16.25 -1.04
N ASN A 221 -3.92 16.38 -2.33
CA ASN A 221 -3.21 17.31 -3.19
C ASN A 221 -4.09 17.72 -4.37
N PHE A 222 -4.91 18.78 -4.19
CA PHE A 222 -5.65 19.43 -5.27
C PHE A 222 -5.72 20.94 -5.04
N THR A 223 -6.01 21.70 -6.09
CA THR A 223 -6.22 23.14 -6.01
C THR A 223 -7.69 23.43 -6.35
N ASN A 224 -8.38 24.16 -5.48
CA ASN A 224 -9.77 24.54 -5.69
C ASN A 224 -9.90 25.67 -6.72
N GLN A 225 -11.13 26.03 -7.10
CA GLN A 225 -11.43 27.11 -8.05
C GLN A 225 -10.91 28.50 -7.63
N PHE A 226 -10.58 28.69 -6.34
CA PHE A 226 -10.04 29.95 -5.81
C PHE A 226 -8.51 29.98 -5.80
N GLY A 227 -7.84 28.93 -6.29
CA GLY A 227 -6.39 28.83 -6.33
C GLY A 227 -5.77 28.35 -5.01
N GLU A 228 -6.57 27.91 -4.02
CA GLU A 228 -6.07 27.37 -2.77
C GLU A 228 -5.75 25.88 -2.91
N THR A 229 -4.56 25.47 -2.49
CA THR A 229 -4.12 24.06 -2.55
C THR A 229 -4.34 23.38 -1.20
N ASP A 230 -5.18 22.34 -1.18
CA ASP A 230 -5.33 21.44 -0.03
C ASP A 230 -4.18 20.43 0.01
N ARG A 231 -3.48 20.37 1.14
CA ARG A 231 -2.36 19.44 1.42
C ARG A 231 -2.52 18.74 2.77
N ARG A 232 -3.73 18.65 3.28
CA ARG A 232 -4.00 17.93 4.54
C ARG A 232 -3.47 16.52 4.50
N ARG A 233 -2.99 16.05 5.64
CA ARG A 233 -2.50 14.70 5.80
C ARG A 233 -3.36 13.93 6.79
N VAL A 234 -3.63 12.69 6.46
CA VAL A 234 -4.26 11.71 7.35
C VAL A 234 -3.20 10.66 7.68
N THR A 235 -2.93 10.49 8.95
CA THR A 235 -1.94 9.52 9.45
C THR A 235 -2.63 8.54 10.37
N VAL A 236 -2.44 7.25 10.13
CA VAL A 236 -3.04 6.17 10.92
C VAL A 236 -1.95 5.21 11.38
N ASP A 237 -2.03 4.75 12.61
CA ASP A 237 -1.18 3.70 13.18
C ASP A 237 -2.09 2.52 13.58
N LEU A 238 -1.86 1.34 12.96
CA LEU A 238 -2.66 0.14 13.17
C LEU A 238 -1.77 -1.08 13.37
N ASP A 239 -2.14 -1.88 14.33
CA ASP A 239 -1.55 -3.18 14.58
C ASP A 239 -2.54 -4.26 14.16
N ARG A 240 -2.11 -5.20 13.30
CA ARG A 240 -2.98 -6.18 12.66
C ARG A 240 -2.42 -7.58 12.72
N LEU A 241 -3.23 -8.49 13.23
CA LEU A 241 -3.04 -9.91 13.01
C LEU A 241 -3.37 -10.22 11.54
N VAL A 242 -2.55 -11.06 10.91
CA VAL A 242 -2.79 -11.55 9.56
C VAL A 242 -2.72 -13.05 9.51
N LEU A 243 -3.55 -13.64 8.66
CA LEU A 243 -3.58 -15.06 8.36
C LEU A 243 -3.34 -15.21 6.85
N PHE A 244 -2.63 -16.25 6.48
CA PHE A 244 -2.44 -16.54 5.07
C PHE A 244 -2.33 -18.04 4.82
N GLY A 245 -2.68 -18.42 3.61
CA GLY A 245 -2.55 -19.80 3.16
C GLY A 245 -2.55 -19.86 1.65
N GLY A 246 -1.87 -20.85 1.13
CA GLY A 246 -1.77 -21.03 -0.32
C GLY A 246 -1.15 -22.35 -0.70
N ALA A 247 -1.00 -22.55 -2.00
CA ALA A 247 -0.30 -23.68 -2.55
C ALA A 247 0.51 -23.28 -3.77
N THR A 248 1.73 -23.80 -3.87
CA THR A 248 2.58 -23.67 -5.05
C THR A 248 2.48 -24.96 -5.86
N TRP A 249 2.06 -24.85 -7.10
CA TRP A 249 2.10 -25.92 -8.08
C TRP A 249 3.34 -25.78 -8.95
N GLN A 250 4.19 -26.79 -8.94
CA GLN A 250 5.37 -26.88 -9.79
C GLN A 250 4.95 -27.37 -11.17
N LEU A 251 4.90 -26.46 -12.15
CA LEU A 251 4.50 -26.74 -13.53
C LEU A 251 5.62 -27.45 -14.30
N THR A 252 6.86 -26.99 -14.08
CA THR A 252 8.09 -27.62 -14.58
C THR A 252 9.14 -27.58 -13.47
N GLU A 253 10.33 -28.15 -13.68
CA GLU A 253 11.43 -28.09 -12.72
C GLU A 253 11.81 -26.63 -12.35
N ARG A 254 11.59 -25.69 -13.27
CA ARG A 254 11.96 -24.27 -13.08
C ARG A 254 10.76 -23.35 -12.83
N LEU A 255 9.55 -23.72 -13.29
CA LEU A 255 8.39 -22.84 -13.26
C LEU A 255 7.38 -23.30 -12.23
N GLY A 256 7.03 -22.44 -11.30
CA GLY A 256 5.99 -22.63 -10.31
C GLY A 256 4.89 -21.55 -10.37
N LEU A 257 3.66 -21.98 -10.13
CA LEU A 257 2.49 -21.11 -9.99
C LEU A 257 1.97 -21.22 -8.56
N THR A 258 1.77 -20.10 -7.88
CA THR A 258 1.25 -20.06 -6.50
C THR A 258 -0.05 -19.28 -6.46
N GLY A 259 -1.08 -19.87 -5.84
CA GLY A 259 -2.26 -19.17 -5.35
C GLY A 259 -2.15 -18.95 -3.85
N GLU A 260 -2.41 -17.73 -3.38
CA GLU A 260 -2.38 -17.37 -1.96
C GLU A 260 -3.60 -16.53 -1.60
N LEU A 261 -4.22 -16.83 -0.46
CA LEU A 261 -5.14 -15.95 0.25
C LEU A 261 -4.40 -15.33 1.42
N TYR A 262 -4.57 -14.02 1.58
CA TYR A 262 -3.97 -13.24 2.66
C TYR A 262 -5.06 -12.37 3.29
N ALA A 263 -5.24 -12.48 4.58
CA ALA A 263 -6.35 -11.86 5.31
C ALA A 263 -5.83 -11.09 6.53
N SER A 264 -6.33 -9.88 6.70
CA SER A 264 -6.47 -9.22 7.99
C SER A 264 -7.94 -9.38 8.38
N PRO A 265 -8.30 -10.22 9.36
CA PRO A 265 -9.69 -10.57 9.65
C PRO A 265 -10.58 -9.36 9.97
N THR A 266 -9.99 -8.27 10.44
CA THR A 266 -10.69 -7.02 10.79
C THR A 266 -10.86 -6.05 9.63
N ASP A 267 -10.13 -6.24 8.52
CA ASP A 267 -10.07 -5.23 7.46
C ASP A 267 -10.40 -5.80 6.07
N ALA A 268 -9.61 -6.77 5.58
CA ALA A 268 -9.75 -7.25 4.21
C ALA A 268 -9.16 -8.64 3.99
N VAL A 269 -9.68 -9.30 2.95
CA VAL A 269 -9.10 -10.52 2.36
C VAL A 269 -8.67 -10.20 0.94
N THR A 270 -7.47 -10.59 0.57
CA THR A 270 -6.92 -10.44 -0.78
C THR A 270 -6.45 -11.78 -1.32
N GLY A 271 -6.72 -12.01 -2.60
CA GLY A 271 -6.18 -13.14 -3.37
C GLY A 271 -4.91 -12.70 -4.11
N ARG A 272 -3.96 -13.61 -4.25
CA ARG A 272 -2.72 -13.39 -5.01
C ARG A 272 -2.41 -14.56 -5.90
N LEU A 273 -1.99 -14.25 -7.12
CA LEU A 273 -1.46 -15.21 -8.06
C LEU A 273 0.00 -14.86 -8.33
N ILE A 274 0.89 -15.82 -8.13
CA ILE A 274 2.33 -15.57 -8.28
C ILE A 274 2.93 -16.63 -9.20
N MET A 275 3.48 -16.20 -10.31
CA MET A 275 4.28 -17.04 -11.19
C MET A 275 5.75 -16.80 -10.90
N ARG A 276 6.54 -17.88 -10.75
CA ARG A 276 7.97 -17.80 -10.45
C ARG A 276 8.77 -18.77 -11.30
N THR A 277 9.94 -18.33 -11.68
CA THR A 277 10.93 -19.18 -12.35
C THR A 277 12.23 -19.21 -11.57
N ALA A 278 12.87 -20.37 -11.48
CA ALA A 278 14.23 -20.48 -11.02
C ALA A 278 15.18 -19.84 -12.05
N VAL A 279 16.15 -19.05 -11.57
CA VAL A 279 17.16 -18.36 -12.39
C VAL A 279 18.51 -19.01 -12.08
N GLY A 280 19.18 -19.48 -13.12
CA GLY A 280 20.47 -20.17 -12.98
C GLY A 280 20.43 -21.60 -13.49
N PRO A 281 21.62 -22.24 -13.61
CA PRO A 281 21.75 -23.58 -14.13
C PRO A 281 21.04 -24.63 -13.32
#